data_f2f370a5c8e78f232532f6e90c3d453b
#
_entry.id   f2f370a5c8e78f232532f6e90c3d453b
#
_cell.length_a   1.000
_cell.length_b   1.000
_cell.length_c   1.000
_cell.angle_alpha   90.00
_cell.angle_beta   90.00
_cell.angle_gamma   90.00
#
_symmetry.space_group_name_H-M   'P 1'
#
loop_
_entity.id
_entity.type
_entity.pdbx_description
1 polymer ?
#
loop_
_entity_poly.entity_id
_entity_poly.type
_entity_poly.pdbx_seq_one_letter_code
_entity_poly.pdbx_strand_id
1 'polypeptide(L)'
;MGAGGAATAIQVQAALEGAKKIYIFNCKDKFYANAENTARKIENKVPGVTVEVYPLEDSQKLYEKIKESDILVNATKSGMKPAEDESLIKDVSVFQPDFVVADAVYNPRETKLIREAKAAGCKIALGGIGMLLWQGEAAFRIFTGESMPTEEVYERFFRG
;
A
#
# COMPACT_ATOMS: atom_id res chain seq x y z
N MET A 1 -4.19 2.74 2.75
CA MET A 1 -3.98 3.87 3.68
C MET A 1 -2.96 4.83 3.08
N GLY A 2 -3.22 6.14 3.14
CA GLY A 2 -2.38 7.21 2.59
C GLY A 2 -2.93 7.86 1.32
N ALA A 3 -2.47 9.12 1.04
CA ALA A 3 -2.84 9.92 -0.14
C ALA A 3 -1.63 10.69 -0.72
N GLY A 4 -0.41 10.26 -0.41
CA GLY A 4 0.82 10.74 -1.04
C GLY A 4 1.06 10.14 -2.42
N GLY A 5 2.21 10.45 -3.05
CA GLY A 5 2.52 10.00 -4.41
C GLY A 5 2.48 8.47 -4.58
N ALA A 6 3.12 7.70 -3.69
CA ALA A 6 3.09 6.24 -3.73
C ALA A 6 1.66 5.70 -3.58
N ALA A 7 0.89 6.24 -2.63
CA ALA A 7 -0.50 5.85 -2.42
C ALA A 7 -1.35 6.09 -3.68
N THR A 8 -1.22 7.27 -4.30
CA THR A 8 -1.94 7.61 -5.53
C THR A 8 -1.59 6.64 -6.67
N ALA A 9 -0.31 6.32 -6.86
CA ALA A 9 0.12 5.38 -7.90
C ALA A 9 -0.47 3.98 -7.67
N ILE A 10 -0.44 3.47 -6.44
CA ILE A 10 -1.02 2.17 -6.07
C ILE A 10 -2.53 2.16 -6.30
N GLN A 11 -3.25 3.21 -5.90
CA GLN A 11 -4.70 3.32 -6.06
C GLN A 11 -5.11 3.33 -7.54
N VAL A 12 -4.41 4.11 -8.35
CA VAL A 12 -4.66 4.17 -9.81
C VAL A 12 -4.36 2.82 -10.46
N GLN A 13 -3.21 2.20 -10.14
CA GLN A 13 -2.85 0.90 -10.71
C GLN A 13 -3.85 -0.19 -10.29
N ALA A 14 -4.25 -0.23 -9.02
CA ALA A 14 -5.25 -1.19 -8.55
C ALA A 14 -6.57 -1.06 -9.33
N ALA A 15 -7.01 0.16 -9.59
CA ALA A 15 -8.20 0.41 -10.40
C ALA A 15 -8.04 -0.12 -11.84
N LEU A 16 -6.89 0.14 -12.47
CA LEU A 16 -6.59 -0.34 -13.83
C LEU A 16 -6.49 -1.86 -13.92
N GLU A 17 -6.04 -2.53 -12.84
CA GLU A 17 -5.98 -3.99 -12.73
C GLU A 17 -7.32 -4.62 -12.33
N GLY A 18 -8.38 -3.83 -12.24
CA GLY A 18 -9.74 -4.34 -12.08
C GLY A 18 -10.27 -4.42 -10.65
N ALA A 19 -9.66 -3.71 -9.70
CA ALA A 19 -10.27 -3.53 -8.38
C ALA A 19 -11.68 -2.95 -8.54
N LYS A 20 -12.66 -3.54 -7.86
CA LYS A 20 -14.06 -3.11 -7.95
C LYS A 20 -14.37 -1.97 -6.98
N LYS A 21 -13.70 -2.00 -5.84
CA LYS A 21 -13.90 -1.00 -4.80
C LYS A 21 -12.56 -0.66 -4.12
N ILE A 22 -12.34 0.62 -3.89
CA ILE A 22 -11.15 1.14 -3.22
C ILE A 22 -11.58 2.03 -2.07
N TYR A 23 -11.09 1.74 -0.87
CA TYR A 23 -11.25 2.57 0.31
C TYR A 23 -9.94 3.32 0.58
N ILE A 24 -9.98 4.64 0.57
CA ILE A 24 -8.83 5.49 0.84
C ILE A 24 -8.99 6.07 2.25
N PHE A 25 -8.06 5.73 3.13
CA PHE A 25 -7.97 6.31 4.47
C PHE A 25 -6.76 7.24 4.56
N ASN A 26 -6.98 8.50 4.91
CA ASN A 26 -5.91 9.47 5.12
C ASN A 26 -6.27 10.39 6.30
N CYS A 27 -5.26 10.88 7.02
CA CYS A 27 -5.48 11.91 8.04
C CYS A 27 -6.12 13.16 7.40
N LYS A 28 -6.91 13.91 8.18
CA LYS A 28 -7.47 15.19 7.73
C LYS A 28 -6.40 16.30 7.69
N ASP A 29 -5.36 16.05 6.94
CA ASP A 29 -4.27 16.98 6.67
C ASP A 29 -4.35 17.59 5.27
N LYS A 30 -3.30 18.27 4.84
CA LYS A 30 -3.20 18.87 3.49
C LYS A 30 -3.31 17.86 2.34
N PHE A 31 -3.11 16.57 2.59
CA PHE A 31 -3.23 15.52 1.59
C PHE A 31 -4.64 14.91 1.50
N TYR A 32 -5.56 15.28 2.41
CA TYR A 32 -6.93 14.74 2.36
C TYR A 32 -7.65 15.12 1.06
N ALA A 33 -7.53 16.38 0.64
CA ALA A 33 -8.06 16.84 -0.65
C ALA A 33 -7.45 16.08 -1.86
N ASN A 34 -6.19 15.62 -1.74
CA ASN A 34 -5.58 14.80 -2.78
C ASN A 34 -6.23 13.41 -2.86
N ALA A 35 -6.61 12.81 -1.73
CA ALA A 35 -7.38 11.56 -1.72
C ALA A 35 -8.71 11.71 -2.47
N GLU A 36 -9.47 12.77 -2.18
CA GLU A 36 -10.75 13.06 -2.83
C GLU A 36 -10.58 13.32 -4.34
N ASN A 37 -9.53 14.05 -4.73
CA ASN A 37 -9.19 14.29 -6.14
C ASN A 37 -8.84 13.00 -6.86
N THR A 38 -8.06 12.13 -6.22
CA THR A 38 -7.68 10.83 -6.78
C THR A 38 -8.90 9.94 -6.96
N ALA A 39 -9.79 9.87 -5.97
CA ALA A 39 -11.04 9.13 -6.04
C ALA A 39 -11.88 9.56 -7.25
N ARG A 40 -12.15 10.86 -7.37
CA ARG A 40 -12.89 11.41 -8.52
C ARG A 40 -12.25 11.10 -9.87
N LYS A 41 -10.92 11.18 -9.97
CA LYS A 41 -10.21 10.86 -11.21
C LYS A 41 -10.32 9.40 -11.58
N ILE A 42 -10.23 8.49 -10.61
CA ILE A 42 -10.37 7.05 -10.83
C ILE A 42 -11.78 6.75 -11.33
N GLU A 43 -12.82 7.18 -10.61
CA GLU A 43 -14.21 6.92 -10.96
C GLU A 43 -14.59 7.48 -12.34
N ASN A 44 -14.04 8.65 -12.69
CA ASN A 44 -14.30 9.27 -14.01
C ASN A 44 -13.58 8.57 -15.17
N LYS A 45 -12.45 7.88 -14.91
CA LYS A 45 -11.59 7.33 -15.98
C LYS A 45 -11.57 5.81 -16.04
N VAL A 46 -11.96 5.13 -14.98
CA VAL A 46 -11.96 3.67 -14.90
C VAL A 46 -13.39 3.18 -14.63
N PRO A 47 -14.13 2.76 -15.65
CA PRO A 47 -15.51 2.32 -15.48
C PRO A 47 -15.65 1.14 -14.53
N GLY A 48 -16.65 1.15 -13.67
CA GLY A 48 -16.99 0.04 -12.79
C GLY A 48 -16.19 -0.01 -11.49
N VAL A 49 -15.36 0.99 -11.20
CA VAL A 49 -14.66 1.15 -9.92
C VAL A 49 -15.40 2.17 -9.06
N THR A 50 -15.60 1.84 -7.79
CA THR A 50 -16.11 2.79 -6.77
C THR A 50 -14.99 3.13 -5.81
N VAL A 51 -14.82 4.41 -5.48
CA VAL A 51 -13.78 4.88 -4.55
C VAL A 51 -14.39 5.71 -3.44
N GLU A 52 -14.24 5.25 -2.21
CA GLU A 52 -14.71 5.97 -1.02
C GLU A 52 -13.52 6.50 -0.21
N VAL A 53 -13.64 7.73 0.30
CA VAL A 53 -12.58 8.38 1.07
C VAL A 53 -13.04 8.61 2.50
N TYR A 54 -12.21 8.23 3.46
CA TYR A 54 -12.50 8.34 4.88
C TYR A 54 -11.34 8.95 5.67
N PRO A 55 -11.63 9.66 6.76
CA PRO A 55 -10.58 10.10 7.68
C PRO A 55 -9.97 8.89 8.41
N LEU A 56 -8.65 8.86 8.51
CA LEU A 56 -7.92 7.78 9.21
C LEU A 56 -8.21 7.78 10.72
N GLU A 57 -8.64 8.93 11.24
CA GLU A 57 -9.06 9.11 12.63
C GLU A 57 -10.35 8.36 12.98
N ASP A 58 -11.17 8.01 11.98
CA ASP A 58 -12.35 7.15 12.14
C ASP A 58 -11.95 5.68 12.17
N SER A 59 -11.44 5.25 13.31
CA SER A 59 -10.98 3.87 13.50
C SER A 59 -12.11 2.84 13.35
N GLN A 60 -13.33 3.19 13.75
CA GLN A 60 -14.47 2.29 13.59
C GLN A 60 -14.74 2.02 12.11
N LYS A 61 -14.76 3.07 11.30
CA LYS A 61 -14.95 2.95 9.85
C LYS A 61 -13.77 2.23 9.18
N LEU A 62 -12.55 2.47 9.65
CA LEU A 62 -11.36 1.76 9.15
C LEU A 62 -11.52 0.25 9.33
N TYR A 63 -11.84 -0.22 10.52
CA TYR A 63 -11.98 -1.65 10.79
C TYR A 63 -13.21 -2.27 10.11
N GLU A 64 -14.30 -1.52 9.95
CA GLU A 64 -15.45 -1.95 9.14
C GLU A 64 -15.01 -2.23 7.70
N LYS A 65 -14.29 -1.28 7.07
CA LYS A 65 -13.87 -1.40 5.67
C LYS A 65 -12.74 -2.39 5.44
N ILE A 66 -11.87 -2.62 6.41
CA ILE A 66 -10.88 -3.71 6.35
C ILE A 66 -11.58 -5.06 6.23
N LYS A 67 -12.62 -5.31 7.01
CA LYS A 67 -13.38 -6.59 6.97
C LYS A 67 -14.10 -6.85 5.64
N GLU A 68 -14.38 -5.79 4.88
CA GLU A 68 -15.00 -5.87 3.54
C GLU A 68 -13.94 -5.99 2.41
N SER A 69 -12.66 -5.96 2.74
CA SER A 69 -11.58 -5.86 1.77
C SER A 69 -10.82 -7.18 1.64
N ASP A 70 -10.27 -7.43 0.47
CA ASP A 70 -9.36 -8.56 0.20
C ASP A 70 -7.89 -8.17 0.44
N ILE A 71 -7.58 -6.88 0.31
CA ILE A 71 -6.21 -6.36 0.35
C ILE A 71 -6.14 -5.10 1.21
N LEU A 72 -5.19 -5.04 2.12
CA LEU A 72 -4.81 -3.83 2.87
C LEU A 72 -3.44 -3.36 2.42
N VAL A 73 -3.33 -2.08 2.06
CA VAL A 73 -2.05 -1.47 1.69
C VAL A 73 -1.74 -0.28 2.60
N ASN A 74 -0.57 -0.31 3.24
CA ASN A 74 0.01 0.88 3.86
C ASN A 74 0.92 1.60 2.85
N ALA A 75 0.55 2.81 2.49
CA ALA A 75 1.36 3.71 1.67
C ALA A 75 1.57 5.06 2.40
N THR A 76 1.62 5.01 3.72
CA THR A 76 1.98 6.12 4.61
C THR A 76 3.42 5.98 5.09
N LYS A 77 3.86 6.86 5.97
CA LYS A 77 5.16 6.78 6.63
C LYS A 77 5.16 5.96 7.93
N SER A 78 4.00 5.45 8.36
CA SER A 78 3.92 4.62 9.58
C SER A 78 4.75 3.35 9.40
N GLY A 79 5.58 3.04 10.38
CA GLY A 79 6.53 1.93 10.32
C GLY A 79 7.91 2.28 9.73
N MET A 80 8.11 3.53 9.24
CA MET A 80 9.43 4.06 8.87
C MET A 80 10.16 4.64 10.08
N LYS A 81 11.49 4.69 10.02
CA LYS A 81 12.31 5.47 10.99
C LYS A 81 11.84 6.93 11.08
N PRO A 82 11.77 7.49 12.29
CA PRO A 82 12.11 6.91 13.60
C PRO A 82 10.97 6.12 14.27
N ALA A 83 9.83 5.91 13.62
CA ALA A 83 8.61 5.30 14.16
C ALA A 83 8.45 3.82 13.71
N GLU A 84 9.52 3.03 13.75
CA GLU A 84 9.57 1.64 13.25
C GLU A 84 8.63 0.69 14.00
N ASP A 85 8.33 0.98 15.26
CA ASP A 85 7.43 0.20 16.10
C ASP A 85 5.98 0.68 16.04
N GLU A 86 5.66 1.59 15.12
CA GLU A 86 4.30 2.04 14.90
C GLU A 86 3.60 1.25 13.80
N SER A 87 2.31 0.98 14.01
CA SER A 87 1.38 0.47 13.01
C SER A 87 0.09 1.27 13.09
N LEU A 88 -0.52 1.55 11.97
CA LEU A 88 -1.85 2.17 11.90
C LEU A 88 -2.96 1.21 12.31
N ILE A 89 -2.70 -0.09 12.22
CA ILE A 89 -3.63 -1.14 12.66
C ILE A 89 -3.29 -1.48 14.11
N LYS A 90 -4.19 -1.13 15.02
CA LYS A 90 -4.02 -1.40 16.46
C LYS A 90 -4.67 -2.70 16.90
N ASP A 91 -5.74 -3.10 16.22
CA ASP A 91 -6.44 -4.35 16.45
C ASP A 91 -6.06 -5.38 15.39
N VAL A 92 -5.13 -6.26 15.74
CA VAL A 92 -4.62 -7.32 14.85
C VAL A 92 -5.65 -8.41 14.57
N SER A 93 -6.79 -8.45 15.29
CA SER A 93 -7.85 -9.42 15.02
C SER A 93 -8.54 -9.23 13.67
N VAL A 94 -8.30 -8.10 13.00
CA VAL A 94 -8.79 -7.84 11.64
C VAL A 94 -8.05 -8.63 10.57
N PHE A 95 -6.87 -9.14 10.88
CA PHE A 95 -6.10 -9.96 9.94
C PHE A 95 -6.70 -11.37 9.85
N GLN A 96 -7.11 -11.75 8.66
CA GLN A 96 -7.73 -13.04 8.35
C GLN A 96 -6.76 -13.90 7.52
N PRO A 97 -6.86 -15.24 7.56
CA PRO A 97 -5.97 -16.12 6.79
C PRO A 97 -5.96 -15.85 5.29
N ASP A 98 -7.09 -15.45 4.70
CA ASP A 98 -7.19 -15.15 3.25
C ASP A 98 -6.79 -13.72 2.88
N PHE A 99 -6.45 -12.91 3.88
CA PHE A 99 -6.18 -11.49 3.70
C PHE A 99 -4.77 -11.26 3.11
N VAL A 100 -4.67 -10.26 2.24
CA VAL A 100 -3.40 -9.80 1.70
C VAL A 100 -3.03 -8.47 2.35
N VAL A 101 -1.84 -8.38 2.91
CA VAL A 101 -1.31 -7.16 3.52
C VAL A 101 -0.04 -6.74 2.80
N ALA A 102 0.01 -5.51 2.33
CA ALA A 102 1.18 -4.93 1.70
C ALA A 102 1.59 -3.61 2.36
N ASP A 103 2.87 -3.37 2.40
CA ASP A 103 3.45 -2.13 2.92
C ASP A 103 4.39 -1.51 1.89
N ALA A 104 4.21 -0.24 1.55
CA ALA A 104 5.12 0.48 0.68
C ALA A 104 6.44 0.86 1.38
N VAL A 105 6.50 0.77 2.70
CA VAL A 105 7.72 0.99 3.47
C VAL A 105 8.71 -0.15 3.20
N TYR A 106 9.90 0.21 2.76
CA TYR A 106 11.00 -0.73 2.46
C TYR A 106 12.15 -0.66 3.47
N ASN A 107 12.16 0.32 4.35
CA ASN A 107 13.13 0.45 5.43
C ASN A 107 12.42 0.89 6.74
N PRO A 108 12.33 0.00 7.73
CA PRO A 108 12.91 -1.36 7.82
C PRO A 108 12.34 -2.32 6.75
N ARG A 109 13.06 -3.40 6.47
CA ARG A 109 12.60 -4.42 5.48
C ARG A 109 11.31 -5.08 5.88
N GLU A 110 11.11 -5.25 7.17
CA GLU A 110 9.90 -5.81 7.74
C GLU A 110 9.33 -4.86 8.80
N THR A 111 8.27 -4.16 8.43
CA THR A 111 7.57 -3.25 9.33
C THR A 111 6.76 -4.00 10.39
N LYS A 112 6.35 -3.30 11.45
CA LYS A 112 5.45 -3.87 12.45
C LYS A 112 4.17 -4.41 11.82
N LEU A 113 3.57 -3.67 10.88
CA LEU A 113 2.38 -4.12 10.14
C LEU A 113 2.59 -5.49 9.48
N ILE A 114 3.72 -5.69 8.81
CA ILE A 114 4.02 -6.94 8.11
C ILE A 114 4.31 -8.08 9.11
N ARG A 115 5.03 -7.82 10.21
CA ARG A 115 5.24 -8.81 11.28
C ARG A 115 3.91 -9.29 11.89
N GLU A 116 3.01 -8.35 12.19
CA GLU A 116 1.70 -8.64 12.77
C GLU A 116 0.82 -9.43 11.80
N ALA A 117 0.80 -9.07 10.51
CA ALA A 117 0.06 -9.79 9.48
C ALA A 117 0.57 -11.23 9.30
N LYS A 118 1.89 -11.44 9.30
CA LYS A 118 2.49 -12.79 9.25
C LYS A 118 2.13 -13.61 10.48
N ALA A 119 2.24 -13.03 11.66
CA ALA A 119 1.91 -13.67 12.92
C ALA A 119 0.43 -14.09 13.01
N ALA A 120 -0.46 -13.31 12.40
CA ALA A 120 -1.88 -13.61 12.29
C ALA A 120 -2.20 -14.65 11.20
N GLY A 121 -1.22 -15.06 10.40
CA GLY A 121 -1.40 -16.08 9.36
C GLY A 121 -2.03 -15.58 8.07
N CYS A 122 -1.92 -14.27 7.76
CA CYS A 122 -2.37 -13.74 6.48
C CYS A 122 -1.74 -14.50 5.31
N LYS A 123 -2.54 -14.74 4.27
CA LYS A 123 -2.13 -15.45 3.04
C LYS A 123 -0.87 -14.87 2.42
N ILE A 124 -0.79 -13.54 2.37
CA ILE A 124 0.36 -12.82 1.83
C ILE A 124 0.62 -11.60 2.71
N ALA A 125 1.86 -11.39 3.12
CA ALA A 125 2.31 -10.19 3.82
C ALA A 125 3.62 -9.70 3.19
N LEU A 126 3.56 -8.59 2.44
CA LEU A 126 4.62 -8.07 1.58
C LEU A 126 5.13 -6.71 2.06
N GLY A 127 6.43 -6.58 2.28
CA GLY A 127 7.11 -5.29 2.47
C GLY A 127 7.44 -4.57 1.15
N GLY A 128 7.90 -3.32 1.24
CA GLY A 128 8.09 -2.42 0.10
C GLY A 128 9.31 -2.68 -0.80
N ILE A 129 10.17 -3.67 -0.50
CA ILE A 129 11.37 -3.96 -1.31
C ILE A 129 11.00 -4.29 -2.76
N GLY A 130 9.97 -5.10 -2.97
CA GLY A 130 9.51 -5.44 -4.32
C GLY A 130 9.09 -4.19 -5.11
N MET A 131 8.34 -3.30 -4.48
CA MET A 131 7.94 -2.03 -5.12
C MET A 131 9.17 -1.17 -5.47
N LEU A 132 10.15 -1.08 -4.58
CA LEU A 132 11.39 -0.32 -4.82
C LEU A 132 12.16 -0.89 -6.00
N LEU A 133 12.30 -2.21 -6.10
CA LEU A 133 13.01 -2.89 -7.17
C LEU A 133 12.34 -2.69 -8.53
N TRP A 134 11.05 -2.95 -8.61
CA TRP A 134 10.31 -2.92 -9.88
C TRP A 134 10.10 -1.50 -10.42
N GLN A 135 9.94 -0.50 -9.55
CA GLN A 135 9.91 0.88 -10.00
C GLN A 135 11.30 1.33 -10.51
N GLY A 136 12.37 0.80 -9.90
CA GLY A 136 13.74 1.01 -10.36
C GLY A 136 13.98 0.40 -11.75
N GLU A 137 13.49 -0.82 -11.99
CA GLU A 137 13.55 -1.47 -13.31
C GLU A 137 12.83 -0.64 -14.37
N ALA A 138 11.60 -0.20 -14.08
CA ALA A 138 10.84 0.61 -15.01
C ALA A 138 11.57 1.94 -15.35
N ALA A 139 12.14 2.59 -14.36
CA ALA A 139 12.93 3.81 -14.56
C ALA A 139 14.22 3.54 -15.37
N PHE A 140 14.93 2.46 -15.05
CA PHE A 140 16.14 2.03 -15.76
C PHE A 140 15.84 1.82 -17.25
N ARG A 141 14.78 1.09 -17.57
CA ARG A 141 14.38 0.84 -18.96
C ARG A 141 14.00 2.13 -19.70
N ILE A 142 13.34 3.07 -19.04
CA ILE A 142 12.99 4.37 -19.65
C ILE A 142 14.26 5.17 -19.96
N PHE A 143 15.26 5.15 -19.09
CA PHE A 143 16.49 5.95 -19.26
C PHE A 143 17.50 5.34 -20.21
N THR A 144 17.58 4.00 -20.28
CA THR A 144 18.63 3.30 -21.02
C THR A 144 18.13 2.57 -22.26
N GLY A 145 16.83 2.26 -22.33
CA GLY A 145 16.27 1.37 -23.34
C GLY A 145 16.49 -0.13 -23.04
N GLU A 146 17.23 -0.45 -21.99
CA GLU A 146 17.62 -1.82 -21.61
C GLU A 146 16.83 -2.31 -20.39
N SER A 147 16.71 -3.63 -20.26
CA SER A 147 16.12 -4.24 -19.05
C SER A 147 17.15 -4.33 -17.92
N MET A 148 16.76 -3.94 -16.73
CA MET A 148 17.61 -4.11 -15.53
C MET A 148 17.67 -5.59 -15.14
N PRO A 149 18.84 -6.14 -14.76
CA PRO A 149 18.96 -7.51 -14.26
C PRO A 149 18.42 -7.59 -12.82
N THR A 150 17.10 -7.58 -12.69
CA THR A 150 16.39 -7.43 -11.40
C THR A 150 16.74 -8.53 -10.40
N GLU A 151 16.95 -9.76 -10.86
CA GLU A 151 17.30 -10.89 -10.01
C GLU A 151 18.69 -10.71 -9.38
N GLU A 152 19.69 -10.31 -10.20
CA GLU A 152 21.04 -10.00 -9.71
C GLU A 152 21.04 -8.82 -8.74
N VAL A 153 20.29 -7.76 -9.07
CA VAL A 153 20.14 -6.58 -8.21
C VAL A 153 19.50 -6.97 -6.88
N TYR A 154 18.45 -7.80 -6.91
CA TYR A 154 17.80 -8.28 -5.69
C TYR A 154 18.76 -9.10 -4.82
N GLU A 155 19.42 -10.07 -5.41
CA GLU A 155 20.38 -10.94 -4.70
C GLU A 155 21.53 -10.15 -4.07
N ARG A 156 22.05 -9.16 -4.79
CA ARG A 156 23.23 -8.39 -4.35
C ARG A 156 22.89 -7.34 -3.29
N PHE A 157 21.72 -6.71 -3.36
CA PHE A 157 21.41 -5.54 -2.53
C PHE A 157 20.25 -5.74 -1.56
N PHE A 158 19.38 -6.73 -1.81
CA PHE A 158 18.16 -6.94 -1.04
C PHE A 158 18.05 -8.33 -0.42
N ARG A 159 18.89 -9.28 -0.78
CA ARG A 159 18.99 -10.56 -0.09
C ARG A 159 19.93 -10.39 1.12
N GLY A 160 19.37 -10.32 2.32
CA GLY A 160 20.17 -10.20 3.54
C GLY A 160 19.32 -10.48 4.75
#